data_c3097c2beeb023b2b09e03bb01171795
#
_entry.id   c3097c2beeb023b2b09e03bb01171795
#
_cell.length_a   1.000
_cell.length_b   1.000
_cell.length_c   1.000
_cell.angle_alpha   90.00
_cell.angle_beta   90.00
_cell.angle_gamma   90.00
#
_symmetry.space_group_name_H-M   'P 1'
#
loop_
_entity.id
_entity.type
_entity.pdbx_description
1 polymer ?
#
loop_
_entity_poly.entity_id
_entity_poly.type
_entity_poly.pdbx_seq_one_letter_code
_entity_poly.pdbx_strand_id
1 'polypeptide(L)'
;VVSSLVTSHIVEQFEQEEQKKIELWAEATRQFILAGENENIDLLLQVMEGNTTIPVYMVDTNYNLLLSRNVQEPKRNVERFYTKKINELRATQEPIEVRISDNVMQYIYYEQSSTLQWLSYFPYIQLVVMLALAALAAIALLMVQRSEKNSLWVGLSKETAHQLGTPISSLNAWNELLKATYPNDPLLPQMDEDIHRLQMIAERFSKIGSQPTLEEREVLPIVQSAIDYMRARTSNKIEYRLEVKGERLRAPQNATSVFGDPDEARAMLCAPLFEWVIENLCKNAIDAMDGKGSITIEVKTGNGKGKAENLYIDITDTGKGIDRRNFKRIFQPGYTSKKRGWGLGLSLGKRIIEDYHRG
;
A
#
# COMPACT_ATOMS: atom_id res chain seq x y z
N VAL A 1 -4.81 -23.26 14.54
CA VAL A 1 -5.47 -24.57 14.42
C VAL A 1 -5.67 -25.19 15.79
N VAL A 2 -4.62 -25.46 16.59
CA VAL A 2 -4.75 -26.11 17.91
C VAL A 2 -5.65 -25.28 18.85
N SER A 3 -5.44 -24.00 18.94
CA SER A 3 -6.27 -23.09 19.78
C SER A 3 -7.75 -23.10 19.36
N SER A 4 -8.04 -23.12 18.08
CA SER A 4 -9.42 -23.18 17.57
C SER A 4 -10.09 -24.51 17.91
N LEU A 5 -9.35 -25.64 17.84
CA LEU A 5 -9.87 -26.95 18.23
C LEU A 5 -10.15 -27.03 19.73
N VAL A 6 -9.26 -26.47 20.55
CA VAL A 6 -9.47 -26.41 22.01
C VAL A 6 -10.69 -25.56 22.34
N THR A 7 -10.83 -24.39 21.70
CA THR A 7 -11.98 -23.51 21.96
C THR A 7 -13.30 -24.15 21.52
N SER A 8 -13.36 -24.83 20.36
CA SER A 8 -14.59 -25.52 19.93
C SER A 8 -14.97 -26.66 20.88
N HIS A 9 -13.99 -27.39 21.41
CA HIS A 9 -14.27 -28.42 22.40
C HIS A 9 -14.81 -27.85 23.73
N ILE A 10 -14.24 -26.71 24.16
CA ILE A 10 -14.74 -26.00 25.35
C ILE A 10 -16.18 -25.52 25.13
N VAL A 11 -16.48 -24.94 23.98
CA VAL A 11 -17.85 -24.49 23.65
C VAL A 11 -18.83 -25.65 23.73
N GLU A 12 -18.51 -26.80 23.13
CA GLU A 12 -19.35 -28.01 23.16
C GLU A 12 -19.60 -28.51 24.59
N GLN A 13 -18.58 -28.50 25.46
CA GLN A 13 -18.74 -28.86 26.87
C GLN A 13 -19.68 -27.89 27.60
N PHE A 14 -19.54 -26.59 27.37
CA PHE A 14 -20.42 -25.61 27.98
C PHE A 14 -21.88 -25.72 27.49
N GLU A 15 -22.09 -26.03 26.20
CA GLU A 15 -23.42 -26.30 25.65
C GLU A 15 -24.09 -27.47 26.37
N GLN A 16 -23.36 -28.56 26.56
CA GLN A 16 -23.88 -29.75 27.29
C GLN A 16 -24.18 -29.43 28.76
N GLU A 17 -23.36 -28.62 29.42
CA GLU A 17 -23.62 -28.19 30.79
C GLU A 17 -24.85 -27.28 30.90
N GLU A 18 -25.02 -26.33 29.96
CA GLU A 18 -26.20 -25.48 29.93
C GLU A 18 -27.47 -26.31 29.69
N GLN A 19 -27.43 -27.26 28.77
CA GLN A 19 -28.57 -28.15 28.53
C GLN A 19 -28.98 -28.92 29.79
N LYS A 20 -28.01 -29.53 30.51
CA LYS A 20 -28.29 -30.25 31.77
C LYS A 20 -28.88 -29.30 32.85
N LYS A 21 -28.38 -28.07 32.94
CA LYS A 21 -28.92 -27.07 33.88
C LYS A 21 -30.39 -26.72 33.57
N ILE A 22 -30.74 -26.61 32.28
CA ILE A 22 -32.09 -26.30 31.86
C ILE A 22 -33.02 -27.50 32.03
N GLU A 23 -32.57 -28.72 31.77
CA GLU A 23 -33.35 -29.94 32.06
C GLU A 23 -33.65 -30.03 33.57
N LEU A 24 -32.67 -29.80 34.43
CA LEU A 24 -32.88 -29.73 35.87
C LEU A 24 -33.82 -28.63 36.31
N TRP A 25 -33.73 -27.46 35.70
CA TRP A 25 -34.61 -26.32 35.93
C TRP A 25 -36.07 -26.65 35.49
N ALA A 26 -36.23 -27.29 34.35
CA ALA A 26 -37.51 -27.72 33.85
C ALA A 26 -38.18 -28.74 34.79
N GLU A 27 -37.40 -29.73 35.28
CA GLU A 27 -37.92 -30.72 36.23
C GLU A 27 -38.26 -30.10 37.59
N ALA A 28 -37.43 -29.18 38.09
CA ALA A 28 -37.75 -28.43 39.31
C ALA A 28 -39.05 -27.58 39.14
N THR A 29 -39.22 -26.94 37.98
CA THR A 29 -40.43 -26.18 37.67
C THR A 29 -41.66 -27.09 37.60
N ARG A 30 -41.56 -28.28 37.02
CA ARG A 30 -42.62 -29.27 36.97
C ARG A 30 -43.03 -29.69 38.38
N GLN A 31 -42.06 -30.05 39.24
CA GLN A 31 -42.34 -30.47 40.64
C GLN A 31 -42.92 -29.34 41.44
N PHE A 32 -42.43 -28.11 41.25
CA PHE A 32 -42.95 -26.92 41.91
C PHE A 32 -44.45 -26.68 41.59
N ILE A 33 -44.86 -26.85 40.33
CA ILE A 33 -46.24 -26.69 39.91
C ILE A 33 -47.14 -27.82 40.46
N LEU A 34 -46.61 -29.01 40.66
CA LEU A 34 -47.30 -30.18 41.17
C LEU A 34 -47.32 -30.28 42.70
N ALA A 35 -46.47 -29.49 43.39
CA ALA A 35 -46.31 -29.52 44.84
C ALA A 35 -47.59 -29.06 45.56
N GLY A 36 -48.02 -29.81 46.59
CA GLY A 36 -49.15 -29.48 47.45
C GLY A 36 -48.80 -28.43 48.51
N GLU A 37 -49.81 -27.87 49.18
CA GLU A 37 -49.65 -26.80 50.19
C GLU A 37 -48.72 -27.15 51.38
N ASN A 38 -48.40 -28.45 51.61
CA ASN A 38 -47.62 -28.91 52.72
C ASN A 38 -46.24 -29.47 52.34
N GLU A 39 -45.80 -29.36 51.07
CA GLU A 39 -44.50 -29.86 50.63
C GLU A 39 -43.38 -28.82 50.81
N ASN A 40 -42.20 -29.27 51.16
CA ASN A 40 -41.04 -28.38 51.23
C ASN A 40 -40.52 -28.05 49.87
N ILE A 41 -40.79 -26.85 49.40
CA ILE A 41 -40.43 -26.33 48.07
C ILE A 41 -39.15 -25.54 48.05
N ASP A 42 -38.44 -25.37 49.19
CA ASP A 42 -37.22 -24.54 49.28
C ASP A 42 -36.15 -24.97 48.31
N LEU A 43 -35.91 -26.27 48.18
CA LEU A 43 -34.89 -26.78 47.24
C LEU A 43 -35.29 -26.54 45.77
N LEU A 44 -36.59 -26.66 45.44
CA LEU A 44 -37.08 -26.39 44.08
C LEU A 44 -36.89 -24.92 43.73
N LEU A 45 -37.23 -24.04 44.63
CA LEU A 45 -37.01 -22.59 44.49
C LEU A 45 -35.54 -22.28 44.31
N GLN A 46 -34.65 -22.88 45.12
CA GLN A 46 -33.22 -22.70 45.01
C GLN A 46 -32.63 -23.13 43.65
N VAL A 47 -33.11 -24.26 43.09
CA VAL A 47 -32.74 -24.70 41.74
C VAL A 47 -33.24 -23.74 40.68
N MET A 48 -34.50 -23.30 40.78
CA MET A 48 -35.08 -22.34 39.83
C MET A 48 -34.38 -20.99 39.89
N GLU A 49 -34.06 -20.49 41.07
CA GLU A 49 -33.31 -19.23 41.29
C GLU A 49 -31.84 -19.32 40.81
N GLY A 50 -31.26 -20.52 40.84
CA GLY A 50 -29.89 -20.79 40.41
C GLY A 50 -29.65 -20.55 38.92
N ASN A 51 -30.68 -20.50 38.12
CA ASN A 51 -30.57 -20.09 36.71
C ASN A 51 -30.53 -18.55 36.63
N THR A 52 -29.32 -17.99 36.60
CA THR A 52 -29.07 -16.54 36.52
C THR A 52 -28.61 -16.07 35.15
N THR A 53 -28.30 -16.98 34.22
CA THR A 53 -27.59 -16.64 32.96
C THR A 53 -28.30 -17.11 31.70
N ILE A 54 -29.03 -18.23 31.77
CA ILE A 54 -29.66 -18.85 30.59
C ILE A 54 -31.06 -18.26 30.42
N PRO A 55 -31.36 -17.60 29.27
CA PRO A 55 -32.71 -17.13 28.98
C PRO A 55 -33.68 -18.28 28.76
N VAL A 56 -34.82 -18.29 29.46
CA VAL A 56 -35.82 -19.34 29.39
C VAL A 56 -37.20 -18.73 29.08
N TYR A 57 -37.97 -19.44 28.27
CA TYR A 57 -39.33 -19.08 27.88
C TYR A 57 -40.25 -20.30 28.11
N MET A 58 -41.19 -20.19 28.99
CA MET A 58 -42.22 -21.21 29.24
C MET A 58 -43.52 -20.78 28.56
N VAL A 59 -44.06 -21.67 27.76
CA VAL A 59 -45.27 -21.39 26.96
C VAL A 59 -46.32 -22.48 27.16
N ASP A 60 -47.58 -22.13 26.93
CA ASP A 60 -48.71 -23.08 26.92
C ASP A 60 -48.79 -23.86 25.59
N THR A 61 -49.80 -24.76 25.48
CA THR A 61 -50.07 -25.52 24.26
C THR A 61 -50.39 -24.65 23.03
N ASN A 62 -50.81 -23.42 23.22
CA ASN A 62 -51.08 -22.44 22.18
C ASN A 62 -49.87 -21.53 21.87
N TYR A 63 -48.73 -21.80 22.51
CA TYR A 63 -47.47 -21.00 22.43
C TYR A 63 -47.58 -19.58 23.00
N ASN A 64 -48.54 -19.36 23.90
CA ASN A 64 -48.60 -18.11 24.67
C ASN A 64 -47.54 -18.14 25.79
N LEU A 65 -46.82 -17.04 26.00
CA LEU A 65 -45.85 -16.95 27.07
C LEU A 65 -46.51 -17.03 28.44
N LEU A 66 -46.08 -17.96 29.28
CA LEU A 66 -46.47 -18.09 30.68
C LEU A 66 -45.48 -17.45 31.62
N LEU A 67 -44.18 -17.72 31.37
CA LEU A 67 -43.05 -17.24 32.19
C LEU A 67 -41.83 -17.00 31.32
N SER A 68 -41.10 -15.94 31.60
CA SER A 68 -39.76 -15.73 31.06
C SER A 68 -38.77 -15.44 32.18
N ARG A 69 -37.50 -15.89 31.98
CA ARG A 69 -36.41 -15.60 32.94
C ARG A 69 -35.14 -15.30 32.20
N ASN A 70 -34.33 -14.36 32.74
CA ASN A 70 -33.07 -13.90 32.18
C ASN A 70 -33.14 -13.30 30.78
N VAL A 71 -34.33 -12.83 30.39
CA VAL A 71 -34.56 -12.21 29.08
C VAL A 71 -34.43 -10.70 29.18
N GLN A 72 -33.68 -10.11 28.28
CA GLN A 72 -33.60 -8.64 28.15
C GLN A 72 -34.78 -8.13 27.32
N GLU A 73 -35.78 -7.63 27.98
CA GLU A 73 -37.00 -7.11 27.34
C GLU A 73 -36.75 -5.74 26.67
N PRO A 74 -37.26 -5.52 25.45
CA PRO A 74 -37.27 -4.22 24.83
C PRO A 74 -38.25 -3.28 25.53
N LYS A 75 -37.91 -1.98 25.60
CA LYS A 75 -38.78 -0.97 26.24
C LYS A 75 -40.13 -0.75 25.55
N ARG A 76 -40.34 -1.24 24.33
CA ARG A 76 -41.57 -1.10 23.53
C ARG A 76 -41.86 -2.40 22.78
N ASN A 77 -43.14 -2.69 22.56
CA ASN A 77 -43.61 -3.86 21.81
C ASN A 77 -43.15 -5.22 22.40
N VAL A 78 -43.22 -5.38 23.71
CA VAL A 78 -42.77 -6.58 24.44
C VAL A 78 -43.51 -7.84 23.93
N GLU A 79 -44.82 -7.78 23.73
CA GLU A 79 -45.62 -8.91 23.26
C GLU A 79 -45.18 -9.39 21.85
N ARG A 80 -44.94 -8.44 20.95
CA ARG A 80 -44.44 -8.78 19.59
C ARG A 80 -43.02 -9.36 19.63
N PHE A 81 -42.21 -8.90 20.55
CA PHE A 81 -40.85 -9.43 20.79
C PHE A 81 -40.94 -10.91 21.20
N TYR A 82 -41.73 -11.24 22.20
CA TYR A 82 -41.88 -12.61 22.67
C TYR A 82 -42.48 -13.53 21.61
N THR A 83 -43.52 -13.11 20.91
CA THR A 83 -44.15 -13.88 19.83
C THR A 83 -43.11 -14.20 18.71
N LYS A 84 -42.33 -13.21 18.31
CA LYS A 84 -41.28 -13.42 17.32
C LYS A 84 -40.22 -14.39 17.83
N LYS A 85 -39.78 -14.23 19.07
CA LYS A 85 -38.70 -15.02 19.68
C LYS A 85 -39.10 -16.49 19.86
N ILE A 86 -40.32 -16.72 20.39
CA ILE A 86 -40.87 -18.08 20.53
C ILE A 86 -40.99 -18.78 19.18
N ASN A 87 -41.40 -18.07 18.13
CA ASN A 87 -41.49 -18.64 16.79
C ASN A 87 -40.11 -18.97 16.19
N GLU A 88 -39.10 -18.16 16.45
CA GLU A 88 -37.69 -18.42 16.07
C GLU A 88 -37.17 -19.69 16.78
N LEU A 89 -37.35 -19.77 18.10
CA LEU A 89 -36.89 -20.90 18.89
C LEU A 89 -37.58 -22.21 18.48
N ARG A 90 -38.90 -22.14 18.24
CA ARG A 90 -39.70 -23.28 17.75
C ARG A 90 -39.21 -23.82 16.40
N ALA A 91 -38.68 -22.96 15.55
CA ALA A 91 -38.15 -23.36 14.24
C ALA A 91 -36.74 -23.99 14.33
N THR A 92 -36.02 -23.75 15.42
CA THR A 92 -34.59 -24.11 15.54
C THR A 92 -34.29 -25.22 16.53
N GLN A 93 -35.16 -25.46 17.50
CA GLN A 93 -34.94 -26.47 18.54
C GLN A 93 -36.22 -27.17 18.99
N GLU A 94 -36.08 -28.40 19.50
CA GLU A 94 -37.14 -29.09 20.14
C GLU A 94 -37.38 -28.57 21.58
N PRO A 95 -38.60 -28.33 22.03
CA PRO A 95 -38.89 -27.86 23.37
C PRO A 95 -38.68 -28.97 24.42
N ILE A 96 -38.37 -28.57 25.65
CA ILE A 96 -38.46 -29.48 26.80
C ILE A 96 -39.93 -29.54 27.21
N GLU A 97 -40.53 -30.75 27.14
CA GLU A 97 -41.93 -30.96 27.48
C GLU A 97 -42.10 -31.11 28.99
N VAL A 98 -42.99 -30.30 29.55
CA VAL A 98 -43.37 -30.37 30.98
C VAL A 98 -44.86 -30.77 31.10
N ARG A 99 -45.09 -32.03 31.45
CA ARG A 99 -46.42 -32.55 31.68
C ARG A 99 -46.87 -32.22 33.11
N ILE A 100 -47.94 -31.44 33.26
CA ILE A 100 -48.49 -31.04 34.54
C ILE A 100 -49.67 -31.96 34.94
N SER A 101 -50.53 -32.32 33.98
CA SER A 101 -51.60 -33.28 34.16
C SER A 101 -51.89 -34.00 32.85
N ASP A 102 -52.82 -34.95 32.84
CA ASP A 102 -53.16 -35.72 31.62
C ASP A 102 -53.60 -34.84 30.42
N ASN A 103 -54.09 -33.61 30.70
CA ASN A 103 -54.54 -32.68 29.67
C ASN A 103 -53.80 -31.37 29.59
N VAL A 104 -52.75 -31.13 30.43
CA VAL A 104 -52.03 -29.85 30.47
C VAL A 104 -50.55 -30.12 30.20
N MET A 105 -50.12 -29.68 29.06
CA MET A 105 -48.70 -29.69 28.63
C MET A 105 -48.19 -28.27 28.55
N GLN A 106 -46.94 -28.05 28.95
CA GLN A 106 -46.25 -26.80 28.79
C GLN A 106 -44.91 -27.09 28.08
N TYR A 107 -44.39 -26.12 27.36
CA TYR A 107 -43.14 -26.22 26.61
C TYR A 107 -42.17 -25.21 27.13
N ILE A 108 -40.92 -25.64 27.34
CA ILE A 108 -39.82 -24.77 27.74
C ILE A 108 -38.82 -24.66 26.56
N TYR A 109 -38.61 -23.44 26.11
CA TYR A 109 -37.58 -23.07 25.19
C TYR A 109 -36.50 -22.29 25.91
N TYR A 110 -35.27 -22.39 25.45
CA TYR A 110 -34.15 -21.65 26.05
C TYR A 110 -33.19 -21.16 24.98
N GLU A 111 -32.43 -20.11 25.28
CA GLU A 111 -31.35 -19.61 24.46
C GLU A 111 -30.01 -19.91 25.10
N GLN A 112 -28.96 -19.94 24.29
CA GLN A 112 -27.59 -19.98 24.82
C GLN A 112 -27.35 -18.74 25.69
N SER A 113 -26.65 -18.91 26.81
CA SER A 113 -26.26 -17.78 27.64
C SER A 113 -25.39 -16.78 26.87
N SER A 114 -25.39 -15.53 27.29
CA SER A 114 -24.53 -14.51 26.69
C SER A 114 -23.04 -14.90 26.77
N THR A 115 -22.64 -15.61 27.80
CA THR A 115 -21.26 -16.11 27.97
C THR A 115 -20.90 -17.11 26.89
N LEU A 116 -21.80 -18.06 26.60
CA LEU A 116 -21.56 -19.09 25.58
C LEU A 116 -21.57 -18.46 24.18
N GLN A 117 -22.45 -17.51 23.92
CA GLN A 117 -22.44 -16.75 22.66
C GLN A 117 -21.12 -16.01 22.44
N TRP A 118 -20.58 -15.30 23.46
CA TRP A 118 -19.28 -14.64 23.37
C TRP A 118 -18.14 -15.65 23.12
N LEU A 119 -18.19 -16.79 23.80
CA LEU A 119 -17.17 -17.83 23.68
C LEU A 119 -17.15 -18.43 22.25
N SER A 120 -18.32 -18.59 21.61
CA SER A 120 -18.40 -19.09 20.24
C SER A 120 -17.84 -18.13 19.19
N TYR A 121 -17.77 -16.82 19.46
CA TYR A 121 -17.13 -15.83 18.59
C TYR A 121 -15.61 -15.77 18.78
N PHE A 122 -15.07 -16.29 19.87
CA PHE A 122 -13.64 -16.18 20.20
C PHE A 122 -12.70 -16.68 19.11
N PRO A 123 -12.92 -17.86 18.46
CA PRO A 123 -12.08 -18.34 17.37
C PRO A 123 -11.99 -17.38 16.18
N TYR A 124 -13.09 -16.73 15.85
CA TYR A 124 -13.15 -15.76 14.75
C TYR A 124 -12.38 -14.49 15.08
N ILE A 125 -12.52 -13.97 16.29
CA ILE A 125 -11.75 -12.82 16.78
C ILE A 125 -10.26 -13.13 16.75
N GLN A 126 -9.86 -14.32 17.23
CA GLN A 126 -8.47 -14.76 17.21
C GLN A 126 -7.90 -14.86 15.79
N LEU A 127 -8.69 -15.38 14.83
CA LEU A 127 -8.29 -15.44 13.43
C LEU A 127 -8.03 -14.04 12.85
N VAL A 128 -8.94 -13.09 13.11
CA VAL A 128 -8.79 -11.71 12.64
C VAL A 128 -7.53 -11.05 13.23
N VAL A 129 -7.28 -11.24 14.53
CA VAL A 129 -6.08 -10.71 15.19
C VAL A 129 -4.81 -11.31 14.60
N MET A 130 -4.76 -12.63 14.37
CA MET A 130 -3.61 -13.29 13.74
C MET A 130 -3.34 -12.79 12.32
N LEU A 131 -4.39 -12.61 11.51
CA LEU A 131 -4.25 -12.06 10.16
C LEU A 131 -3.74 -10.61 10.19
N ALA A 132 -4.23 -9.79 11.11
CA ALA A 132 -3.75 -8.43 11.30
C ALA A 132 -2.27 -8.38 11.68
N LEU A 133 -1.84 -9.22 12.62
CA LEU A 133 -0.43 -9.33 13.02
C LEU A 133 0.47 -9.81 11.88
N ALA A 134 0.01 -10.80 11.10
CA ALA A 134 0.73 -11.29 9.92
C ALA A 134 0.88 -10.19 8.86
N ALA A 135 -0.17 -9.42 8.62
CA ALA A 135 -0.14 -8.28 7.69
C ALA A 135 0.84 -7.20 8.16
N LEU A 136 0.83 -6.84 9.45
CA LEU A 136 1.78 -5.88 10.04
C LEU A 136 3.22 -6.37 9.91
N ALA A 137 3.48 -7.64 10.19
CA ALA A 137 4.82 -8.22 10.03
C ALA A 137 5.28 -8.19 8.56
N ALA A 138 4.40 -8.51 7.61
CA ALA A 138 4.71 -8.43 6.18
C ALA A 138 5.03 -6.99 5.74
N ILE A 139 4.24 -6.01 6.18
CA ILE A 139 4.50 -4.59 5.92
C ILE A 139 5.85 -4.16 6.49
N ALA A 140 6.15 -4.53 7.75
CA ALA A 140 7.41 -4.21 8.40
C ALA A 140 8.61 -4.80 7.64
N LEU A 141 8.53 -6.06 7.21
CA LEU A 141 9.57 -6.71 6.40
C LEU A 141 9.79 -5.99 5.05
N LEU A 142 8.71 -5.59 4.38
CA LEU A 142 8.80 -4.84 3.13
C LEU A 142 9.44 -3.45 3.33
N MET A 143 9.13 -2.79 4.45
CA MET A 143 9.74 -1.49 4.79
C MET A 143 11.24 -1.64 5.07
N VAL A 144 11.64 -2.66 5.83
CA VAL A 144 13.07 -2.94 6.11
C VAL A 144 13.83 -3.21 4.82
N GLN A 145 13.31 -4.08 3.94
CA GLN A 145 13.95 -4.38 2.66
C GLN A 145 14.10 -3.15 1.75
N ARG A 146 13.09 -2.25 1.74
CA ARG A 146 13.18 -0.98 1.00
C ARG A 146 14.24 -0.07 1.61
N SER A 147 14.28 0.04 2.94
CA SER A 147 15.24 0.86 3.66
C SER A 147 16.69 0.39 3.42
N GLU A 148 16.95 -0.92 3.50
CA GLU A 148 18.29 -1.47 3.24
C GLU A 148 18.77 -1.20 1.82
N LYS A 149 17.91 -1.44 0.80
CA LYS A 149 18.25 -1.12 -0.60
C LYS A 149 18.55 0.36 -0.77
N ASN A 150 17.76 1.22 -0.14
CA ASN A 150 17.96 2.66 -0.22
C ASN A 150 19.29 3.09 0.42
N SER A 151 19.59 2.57 1.61
CA SER A 151 20.82 2.85 2.36
C SER A 151 22.07 2.41 1.61
N LEU A 152 22.05 1.23 0.98
CA LEU A 152 23.17 0.74 0.17
C LEU A 152 23.46 1.66 -1.03
N TRP A 153 22.41 2.12 -1.73
CA TRP A 153 22.58 3.04 -2.86
C TRP A 153 23.12 4.40 -2.44
N VAL A 154 22.60 4.94 -1.34
CA VAL A 154 23.08 6.22 -0.77
C VAL A 154 24.56 6.10 -0.37
N GLY A 155 24.90 5.04 0.35
CA GLY A 155 26.29 4.80 0.79
C GLY A 155 27.24 4.62 -0.37
N LEU A 156 26.90 3.78 -1.36
CA LEU A 156 27.71 3.55 -2.54
C LEU A 156 27.89 4.82 -3.39
N SER A 157 26.81 5.58 -3.59
CA SER A 157 26.89 6.82 -4.38
C SER A 157 27.74 7.88 -3.71
N LYS A 158 27.59 8.05 -2.39
CA LYS A 158 28.42 9.01 -1.62
C LYS A 158 29.87 8.62 -1.63
N GLU A 159 30.18 7.36 -1.40
CA GLU A 159 31.55 6.84 -1.44
C GLU A 159 32.17 6.98 -2.83
N THR A 160 31.43 6.62 -3.89
CA THR A 160 31.89 6.77 -5.27
C THR A 160 32.20 8.24 -5.60
N ALA A 161 31.29 9.16 -5.20
CA ALA A 161 31.52 10.59 -5.40
C ALA A 161 32.81 11.09 -4.69
N HIS A 162 33.01 10.65 -3.45
CA HIS A 162 34.20 11.03 -2.67
C HIS A 162 35.49 10.46 -3.28
N GLN A 163 35.48 9.18 -3.65
CA GLN A 163 36.63 8.50 -4.27
C GLN A 163 36.99 9.05 -5.67
N LEU A 164 35.99 9.55 -6.42
CA LEU A 164 36.22 10.23 -7.69
C LEU A 164 36.65 11.68 -7.51
N GLY A 165 36.15 12.38 -6.53
CA GLY A 165 36.46 13.80 -6.30
C GLY A 165 37.96 14.08 -6.07
N THR A 166 38.63 13.22 -5.32
CA THR A 166 40.06 13.38 -5.03
C THR A 166 40.96 13.33 -6.28
N PRO A 167 40.91 12.29 -7.14
CA PRO A 167 41.71 12.26 -8.36
C PRO A 167 41.29 13.34 -9.37
N ILE A 168 40.03 13.70 -9.44
CA ILE A 168 39.56 14.78 -10.33
C ILE A 168 40.17 16.13 -9.91
N SER A 169 40.21 16.42 -8.60
CA SER A 169 40.84 17.62 -8.08
C SER A 169 42.33 17.68 -8.42
N SER A 170 43.01 16.54 -8.34
CA SER A 170 44.43 16.45 -8.74
C SER A 170 44.63 16.67 -10.24
N LEU A 171 43.77 16.07 -11.07
CA LEU A 171 43.78 16.26 -12.53
C LEU A 171 43.55 17.73 -12.90
N ASN A 172 42.59 18.38 -12.22
CA ASN A 172 42.34 19.80 -12.43
C ASN A 172 43.53 20.67 -12.08
N ALA A 173 44.19 20.41 -10.93
CA ALA A 173 45.41 21.13 -10.54
C ALA A 173 46.55 20.94 -11.54
N TRP A 174 46.75 19.73 -12.06
CA TRP A 174 47.75 19.47 -13.09
C TRP A 174 47.41 20.14 -14.41
N ASN A 175 46.15 20.16 -14.81
CA ASN A 175 45.70 20.84 -16.02
C ASN A 175 45.94 22.35 -15.92
N GLU A 176 45.70 22.98 -14.78
CA GLU A 176 46.01 24.40 -14.55
C GLU A 176 47.51 24.69 -14.64
N LEU A 177 48.36 23.79 -14.09
CA LEU A 177 49.81 23.91 -14.23
C LEU A 177 50.28 23.78 -15.69
N LEU A 178 49.67 22.86 -16.46
CA LEU A 178 49.99 22.70 -17.88
C LEU A 178 49.54 23.92 -18.68
N LYS A 179 48.38 24.49 -18.41
CA LYS A 179 47.91 25.75 -19.03
C LYS A 179 48.88 26.91 -18.76
N ALA A 180 49.40 26.99 -17.55
CA ALA A 180 50.38 28.01 -17.19
C ALA A 180 51.74 27.82 -17.90
N THR A 181 52.14 26.55 -18.12
CA THR A 181 53.45 26.21 -18.72
C THR A 181 53.37 26.20 -20.24
N TYR A 182 52.26 25.74 -20.84
CA TYR A 182 52.07 25.56 -22.29
C TYR A 182 50.76 26.22 -22.77
N PRO A 183 50.59 27.53 -22.70
CA PRO A 183 49.29 28.21 -22.88
C PRO A 183 48.66 28.05 -24.28
N ASN A 184 49.45 27.68 -25.28
CA ASN A 184 49.01 27.50 -26.67
C ASN A 184 48.84 26.04 -27.10
N ASP A 185 48.93 25.09 -26.19
CA ASP A 185 48.78 23.67 -26.54
C ASP A 185 47.32 23.35 -26.88
N PRO A 186 47.04 22.84 -28.09
CA PRO A 186 45.67 22.55 -28.58
C PRO A 186 44.97 21.41 -27.84
N LEU A 187 45.69 20.62 -27.02
CA LEU A 187 45.11 19.52 -26.23
C LEU A 187 44.51 20.00 -24.89
N LEU A 188 44.99 21.13 -24.35
CA LEU A 188 44.55 21.63 -23.05
C LEU A 188 43.03 21.94 -22.98
N PRO A 189 42.41 22.54 -24.01
CA PRO A 189 40.94 22.71 -23.99
C PRO A 189 40.16 21.39 -23.95
N GLN A 190 40.66 20.34 -24.59
CA GLN A 190 40.04 19.01 -24.59
C GLN A 190 40.19 18.35 -23.21
N MET A 191 41.39 18.46 -22.59
CA MET A 191 41.60 17.98 -21.21
C MET A 191 40.68 18.69 -20.22
N ASP A 192 40.49 19.99 -20.38
CA ASP A 192 39.59 20.78 -19.54
C ASP A 192 38.15 20.31 -19.65
N GLU A 193 37.69 20.04 -20.86
CA GLU A 193 36.37 19.48 -21.10
C GLU A 193 36.19 18.09 -20.45
N ASP A 194 37.18 17.22 -20.56
CA ASP A 194 37.15 15.89 -19.96
C ASP A 194 37.16 15.93 -18.42
N ILE A 195 37.97 16.80 -17.83
CA ILE A 195 38.02 17.01 -16.38
C ILE A 195 36.67 17.55 -15.89
N HIS A 196 36.16 18.56 -16.56
CA HIS A 196 34.84 19.10 -16.23
C HIS A 196 33.74 18.03 -16.30
N ARG A 197 33.80 17.16 -17.29
CA ARG A 197 32.86 16.03 -17.43
C ARG A 197 32.97 15.05 -16.24
N LEU A 198 34.20 14.73 -15.79
CA LEU A 198 34.38 13.88 -14.62
C LEU A 198 33.85 14.55 -13.34
N GLN A 199 34.04 15.86 -13.19
CA GLN A 199 33.47 16.65 -12.08
C GLN A 199 31.96 16.56 -12.06
N MET A 200 31.28 16.76 -13.22
CA MET A 200 29.84 16.64 -13.36
C MET A 200 29.32 15.25 -12.97
N ILE A 201 30.06 14.20 -13.35
CA ILE A 201 29.70 12.81 -12.98
C ILE A 201 29.82 12.63 -11.47
N ALA A 202 30.93 13.07 -10.84
CA ALA A 202 31.13 12.96 -9.40
C ALA A 202 30.05 13.74 -8.62
N GLU A 203 29.72 14.95 -9.07
CA GLU A 203 28.66 15.77 -8.46
C GLU A 203 27.28 15.09 -8.54
N ARG A 204 26.93 14.48 -9.68
CA ARG A 204 25.69 13.71 -9.86
C ARG A 204 25.62 12.55 -8.88
N PHE A 205 26.70 11.79 -8.70
CA PHE A 205 26.78 10.71 -7.70
C PHE A 205 26.64 11.24 -6.28
N SER A 206 27.24 12.39 -5.96
CA SER A 206 27.09 13.05 -4.65
C SER A 206 25.64 13.42 -4.36
N LYS A 207 24.91 13.97 -5.34
CA LYS A 207 23.50 14.34 -5.20
C LYS A 207 22.55 13.12 -5.05
N ILE A 208 22.93 11.96 -5.62
CA ILE A 208 22.19 10.71 -5.39
C ILE A 208 22.40 10.19 -3.97
N GLY A 209 23.59 10.38 -3.41
CA GLY A 209 23.96 9.99 -2.05
C GLY A 209 23.42 10.92 -0.95
N SER A 210 22.80 12.03 -1.32
CA SER A 210 22.16 12.98 -0.41
C SER A 210 20.70 13.19 -0.83
N GLN A 211 19.86 13.74 0.07
CA GLN A 211 18.55 14.22 -0.35
C GLN A 211 18.72 15.48 -1.21
N PRO A 212 18.39 15.44 -2.52
CA PRO A 212 18.57 16.62 -3.36
C PRO A 212 17.57 17.71 -2.95
N THR A 213 18.03 18.95 -2.92
CA THR A 213 17.15 20.09 -2.75
C THR A 213 16.35 20.30 -4.03
N LEU A 214 15.03 20.28 -3.91
CA LEU A 214 14.13 20.62 -5.01
C LEU A 214 13.86 22.11 -5.00
N GLU A 215 13.94 22.71 -6.16
CA GLU A 215 13.64 24.14 -6.38
C GLU A 215 12.58 24.25 -7.49
N GLU A 216 11.76 25.28 -7.41
CA GLU A 216 10.84 25.58 -8.49
C GLU A 216 11.62 26.09 -9.69
N ARG A 217 11.60 25.34 -10.78
CA ARG A 217 12.36 25.63 -11.99
C ARG A 217 11.48 25.52 -13.23
N GLU A 218 11.81 26.28 -14.25
CA GLU A 218 11.26 26.12 -15.59
C GLU A 218 11.80 24.85 -16.24
N VAL A 219 10.91 23.98 -16.72
CA VAL A 219 11.29 22.67 -17.23
C VAL A 219 11.82 22.74 -18.66
N LEU A 220 11.24 23.60 -19.51
CA LEU A 220 11.63 23.69 -20.92
C LEU A 220 13.09 24.07 -21.14
N PRO A 221 13.67 25.10 -20.47
CA PRO A 221 15.09 25.41 -20.59
C PRO A 221 16.01 24.26 -20.19
N ILE A 222 15.63 23.48 -19.16
CA ILE A 222 16.41 22.33 -18.68
C ILE A 222 16.39 21.20 -19.72
N VAL A 223 15.22 20.90 -20.28
CA VAL A 223 15.09 19.88 -21.35
C VAL A 223 15.86 20.32 -22.60
N GLN A 224 15.77 21.59 -22.98
CA GLN A 224 16.53 22.14 -24.10
C GLN A 224 18.04 22.04 -23.89
N SER A 225 18.52 22.40 -22.70
CA SER A 225 19.95 22.27 -22.32
C SER A 225 20.44 20.81 -22.47
N ALA A 226 19.64 19.84 -21.99
CA ALA A 226 19.98 18.42 -22.14
C ALA A 226 20.01 17.98 -23.61
N ILE A 227 19.07 18.46 -24.45
CA ILE A 227 19.03 18.19 -25.89
C ILE A 227 20.28 18.78 -26.57
N ASP A 228 20.60 20.02 -26.31
CA ASP A 228 21.75 20.71 -26.93
C ASP A 228 23.07 20.05 -26.54
N TYR A 229 23.18 19.64 -25.26
CA TYR A 229 24.32 18.84 -24.79
C TYR A 229 24.45 17.52 -25.58
N MET A 230 23.33 16.81 -25.76
CA MET A 230 23.35 15.54 -26.51
C MET A 230 23.62 15.74 -28.00
N ARG A 231 23.02 16.78 -28.61
CA ARG A 231 23.23 17.13 -30.03
C ARG A 231 24.68 17.41 -30.34
N ALA A 232 25.39 18.12 -29.48
CA ALA A 232 26.81 18.43 -29.66
C ALA A 232 27.72 17.20 -29.63
N ARG A 233 27.27 16.10 -29.03
CA ARG A 233 28.07 14.87 -28.79
C ARG A 233 27.61 13.66 -29.60
N THR A 234 26.59 13.82 -30.40
CA THR A 234 26.05 12.73 -31.22
C THR A 234 26.22 13.02 -32.71
N SER A 235 26.16 11.97 -33.50
CA SER A 235 26.26 12.10 -34.95
C SER A 235 25.11 12.94 -35.51
N ASN A 236 25.36 13.75 -36.54
CA ASN A 236 24.34 14.48 -37.29
C ASN A 236 23.26 13.57 -37.93
N LYS A 237 23.39 12.24 -37.80
CA LYS A 237 22.39 11.25 -38.25
C LYS A 237 21.24 11.10 -37.21
N ILE A 238 21.34 11.71 -36.04
CA ILE A 238 20.29 11.74 -35.03
C ILE A 238 19.59 13.09 -35.09
N GLU A 239 18.28 13.05 -35.34
CA GLU A 239 17.42 14.23 -35.33
C GLU A 239 16.74 14.37 -33.95
N TYR A 240 16.85 15.54 -33.32
CA TYR A 240 16.17 15.87 -32.06
C TYR A 240 15.05 16.85 -32.34
N ARG A 241 13.84 16.52 -31.84
CA ARG A 241 12.64 17.35 -31.92
C ARG A 241 12.11 17.60 -30.50
N LEU A 242 11.90 18.87 -30.16
CA LEU A 242 11.21 19.27 -28.94
C LEU A 242 9.81 19.77 -29.31
N GLU A 243 8.78 19.13 -28.79
CA GLU A 243 7.39 19.48 -29.00
C GLU A 243 6.75 19.89 -27.67
N VAL A 244 5.98 20.97 -27.68
CA VAL A 244 5.25 21.43 -26.50
C VAL A 244 3.77 21.38 -26.78
N LYS A 245 3.01 20.60 -26.02
CA LYS A 245 1.58 20.40 -26.18
C LYS A 245 0.81 20.79 -24.90
N GLY A 246 -0.16 21.69 -25.05
CA GLY A 246 -1.06 22.13 -23.99
C GLY A 246 -1.81 23.37 -24.43
N GLU A 247 -3.07 23.53 -24.03
CA GLU A 247 -3.85 24.74 -24.39
C GLU A 247 -3.24 26.00 -23.79
N ARG A 248 -2.53 25.91 -22.67
CA ARG A 248 -1.84 27.02 -21.98
C ARG A 248 -0.38 27.20 -22.41
N LEU A 249 0.21 26.23 -23.11
CA LEU A 249 1.61 26.26 -23.55
C LEU A 249 1.75 26.78 -25.00
N ARG A 250 0.69 27.29 -25.63
CA ARG A 250 0.75 27.81 -26.98
C ARG A 250 1.28 29.25 -26.99
N ALA A 251 2.39 29.44 -27.69
CA ALA A 251 2.91 30.76 -27.98
C ALA A 251 1.90 31.64 -28.77
N PRO A 252 1.79 32.95 -28.55
CA PRO A 252 1.06 33.85 -29.42
C PRO A 252 1.70 33.83 -30.82
N GLN A 253 0.85 33.79 -31.86
CA GLN A 253 1.21 33.59 -33.29
C GLN A 253 2.25 34.55 -33.88
N ASN A 254 2.75 35.53 -33.12
CA ASN A 254 3.68 36.57 -33.58
C ASN A 254 5.05 36.53 -32.85
N ALA A 255 5.35 35.54 -32.04
CA ALA A 255 6.65 35.43 -31.41
C ALA A 255 7.58 34.54 -32.24
N THR A 256 8.73 35.06 -32.60
CA THR A 256 9.85 34.35 -33.28
C THR A 256 10.49 33.28 -32.39
N SER A 257 9.98 33.07 -31.16
CA SER A 257 10.39 32.00 -30.23
C SER A 257 9.34 30.88 -30.25
N VAL A 258 9.77 29.67 -30.45
CA VAL A 258 8.96 28.43 -30.47
C VAL A 258 8.38 28.09 -29.09
N PHE A 259 8.58 28.96 -28.10
CA PHE A 259 8.24 28.72 -26.70
C PHE A 259 7.02 29.56 -26.31
N GLY A 260 6.01 28.94 -25.72
CA GLY A 260 4.92 29.60 -25.01
C GLY A 260 5.44 30.38 -23.79
N ASP A 261 4.53 31.01 -23.06
CA ASP A 261 4.89 31.77 -21.87
C ASP A 261 5.75 30.92 -20.93
N PRO A 262 7.01 31.33 -20.61
CA PRO A 262 7.92 30.55 -19.78
C PRO A 262 7.35 30.17 -18.39
N ASP A 263 6.36 30.95 -17.91
CA ASP A 263 5.78 30.75 -16.57
C ASP A 263 4.86 29.54 -16.44
N GLU A 264 4.51 28.83 -17.54
CA GLU A 264 3.48 27.78 -17.49
C GLU A 264 4.01 26.36 -17.31
N ALA A 265 5.31 26.10 -17.45
CA ALA A 265 5.92 24.78 -17.30
C ALA A 265 6.92 24.73 -16.13
N ARG A 266 6.47 25.07 -14.93
CA ARG A 266 7.30 25.03 -13.72
C ARG A 266 7.05 23.76 -12.91
N ALA A 267 8.11 23.21 -12.33
CA ALA A 267 8.05 22.06 -11.43
C ALA A 267 9.11 22.16 -10.33
N MET A 268 8.82 21.54 -9.20
CA MET A 268 9.78 21.36 -8.12
C MET A 268 10.77 20.26 -8.51
N LEU A 269 11.99 20.63 -8.88
CA LEU A 269 12.99 19.68 -9.36
C LEU A 269 14.44 20.07 -9.01
N CYS A 270 15.31 19.07 -9.01
CA CYS A 270 16.76 19.23 -8.95
C CYS A 270 17.30 19.18 -10.39
N ALA A 271 17.58 20.36 -10.99
CA ALA A 271 17.94 20.49 -12.40
C ALA A 271 19.08 19.53 -12.83
N PRO A 272 20.23 19.39 -12.13
CA PRO A 272 21.29 18.49 -12.57
C PRO A 272 20.92 17.01 -12.60
N LEU A 273 20.04 16.57 -11.69
CA LEU A 273 19.56 15.18 -11.70
C LEU A 273 18.51 14.96 -12.78
N PHE A 274 17.68 15.96 -13.01
CA PHE A 274 16.64 15.89 -14.03
C PHE A 274 17.24 15.91 -15.46
N GLU A 275 18.21 16.80 -15.73
CA GLU A 275 19.00 16.78 -16.97
C GLU A 275 19.64 15.42 -17.22
N TRP A 276 20.21 14.82 -16.18
CA TRP A 276 20.82 13.51 -16.30
C TRP A 276 19.82 12.41 -16.67
N VAL A 277 18.58 12.45 -16.17
CA VAL A 277 17.53 11.53 -16.61
C VAL A 277 17.28 11.67 -18.11
N ILE A 278 17.11 12.89 -18.61
CA ILE A 278 16.92 13.17 -20.04
C ILE A 278 18.09 12.65 -20.87
N GLU A 279 19.31 13.02 -20.50
CA GLU A 279 20.54 12.56 -21.17
C GLU A 279 20.64 11.02 -21.23
N ASN A 280 20.33 10.36 -20.11
CA ASN A 280 20.38 8.90 -20.03
C ASN A 280 19.33 8.22 -20.91
N LEU A 281 18.13 8.78 -20.99
CA LEU A 281 17.06 8.29 -21.86
C LEU A 281 17.45 8.52 -23.34
N CYS A 282 17.96 9.70 -23.68
CA CYS A 282 18.45 9.99 -25.03
C CYS A 282 19.59 9.04 -25.44
N LYS A 283 20.55 8.78 -24.54
CA LYS A 283 21.65 7.83 -24.79
C LYS A 283 21.13 6.40 -25.02
N ASN A 284 20.12 5.98 -24.26
CA ASN A 284 19.49 4.68 -24.48
C ASN A 284 18.76 4.63 -25.83
N ALA A 285 18.10 5.70 -26.24
CA ALA A 285 17.44 5.83 -27.53
C ALA A 285 18.44 5.75 -28.68
N ILE A 286 19.56 6.46 -28.61
CA ILE A 286 20.65 6.43 -29.60
C ILE A 286 21.20 5.01 -29.77
N ASP A 287 21.44 4.33 -28.65
CA ASP A 287 21.92 2.94 -28.67
C ASP A 287 20.89 1.98 -29.27
N ALA A 288 19.57 2.24 -29.06
CA ALA A 288 18.50 1.44 -29.65
C ALA A 288 18.34 1.66 -31.15
N MET A 289 18.79 2.83 -31.66
CA MET A 289 18.76 3.22 -33.07
C MET A 289 20.07 2.95 -33.82
N ASP A 290 21.05 2.35 -33.15
CA ASP A 290 22.41 2.14 -33.70
C ASP A 290 23.02 3.45 -34.29
N GLY A 291 22.76 4.59 -33.60
CA GLY A 291 23.30 5.90 -33.93
C GLY A 291 22.65 6.63 -35.12
N LYS A 292 21.49 6.18 -35.63
CA LYS A 292 20.75 6.83 -36.73
C LYS A 292 19.25 6.76 -36.50
N GLY A 293 18.56 7.91 -36.46
CA GLY A 293 17.11 7.99 -36.28
C GLY A 293 16.65 9.34 -35.73
N SER A 294 15.48 9.34 -35.11
CA SER A 294 14.95 10.55 -34.49
C SER A 294 14.51 10.30 -33.04
N ILE A 295 14.71 11.30 -32.21
CA ILE A 295 14.26 11.38 -30.81
C ILE A 295 13.31 12.56 -30.71
N THR A 296 12.05 12.30 -30.36
CA THR A 296 11.06 13.33 -30.10
C THR A 296 10.81 13.43 -28.60
N ILE A 297 10.99 14.61 -28.03
CA ILE A 297 10.69 14.90 -26.64
C ILE A 297 9.46 15.80 -26.62
N GLU A 298 8.37 15.30 -26.06
CA GLU A 298 7.11 16.01 -25.96
C GLU A 298 6.87 16.43 -24.51
N VAL A 299 6.72 17.72 -24.26
CA VAL A 299 6.37 18.26 -22.97
C VAL A 299 4.90 18.70 -23.00
N LYS A 300 4.09 18.16 -22.09
CA LYS A 300 2.65 18.42 -22.03
C LYS A 300 2.16 18.57 -20.59
N THR A 301 1.18 19.46 -20.41
CA THR A 301 0.41 19.56 -19.17
C THR A 301 -0.85 18.72 -19.25
N GLY A 302 -1.25 18.10 -18.17
CA GLY A 302 -2.46 17.31 -18.08
C GLY A 302 -3.09 17.38 -16.69
N ASN A 303 -4.41 17.18 -16.62
CA ASN A 303 -5.12 17.15 -15.35
C ASN A 303 -4.68 15.95 -14.51
N GLY A 304 -4.02 16.22 -13.39
CA GLY A 304 -3.70 15.21 -12.37
C GLY A 304 -4.95 14.77 -11.62
N LYS A 305 -4.81 13.68 -10.85
CA LYS A 305 -5.84 13.27 -9.87
C LYS A 305 -5.91 14.31 -8.75
N GLY A 306 -6.70 15.40 -8.95
CA GLY A 306 -6.83 16.49 -8.01
C GLY A 306 -6.74 17.86 -8.70
N LYS A 307 -6.57 18.94 -7.91
CA LYS A 307 -6.45 20.33 -8.42
C LYS A 307 -5.05 20.69 -8.96
N ALA A 308 -4.06 19.79 -8.80
CA ALA A 308 -2.71 20.03 -9.30
C ALA A 308 -2.59 19.56 -10.75
N GLU A 309 -2.06 20.40 -11.62
CA GLU A 309 -1.70 20.04 -12.98
C GLU A 309 -0.39 19.25 -12.95
N ASN A 310 -0.37 18.09 -13.62
CA ASN A 310 0.85 17.30 -13.79
C ASN A 310 1.54 17.70 -15.09
N LEU A 311 2.86 17.79 -15.05
CA LEU A 311 3.69 17.92 -16.23
C LEU A 311 4.15 16.54 -16.69
N TYR A 312 3.92 16.23 -17.98
CA TYR A 312 4.35 14.97 -18.60
C TYR A 312 5.43 15.26 -19.62
N ILE A 313 6.47 14.43 -19.62
CA ILE A 313 7.55 14.49 -20.60
C ILE A 313 7.68 13.11 -21.25
N ASP A 314 7.25 13.02 -22.50
CA ASP A 314 7.32 11.79 -23.28
C ASP A 314 8.56 11.84 -24.18
N ILE A 315 9.40 10.82 -24.10
CA ILE A 315 10.58 10.67 -24.96
C ILE A 315 10.35 9.46 -25.86
N THR A 316 10.26 9.71 -27.16
CA THR A 316 9.99 8.69 -28.17
C THR A 316 11.19 8.57 -29.10
N ASP A 317 11.66 7.36 -29.35
CA ASP A 317 12.71 7.03 -30.31
C ASP A 317 12.18 6.14 -31.45
N THR A 318 12.93 6.11 -32.55
CA THR A 318 12.64 5.26 -33.72
C THR A 318 13.46 3.95 -33.73
N GLY A 319 13.96 3.53 -32.56
CA GLY A 319 14.79 2.35 -32.41
C GLY A 319 14.03 1.05 -32.42
N LYS A 320 14.73 -0.05 -32.18
CA LYS A 320 14.21 -1.43 -32.20
C LYS A 320 13.18 -1.74 -31.12
N GLY A 321 12.97 -0.83 -30.18
CA GLY A 321 12.04 -1.01 -29.05
C GLY A 321 12.50 -2.05 -28.03
N ILE A 322 11.60 -2.35 -27.07
CA ILE A 322 11.84 -3.26 -25.95
C ILE A 322 10.77 -4.35 -25.97
N ASP A 323 11.18 -5.62 -25.80
CA ASP A 323 10.23 -6.74 -25.66
C ASP A 323 9.39 -6.56 -24.39
N ARG A 324 8.07 -6.72 -24.50
CA ARG A 324 7.10 -6.59 -23.38
C ARG A 324 7.46 -7.42 -22.15
N ARG A 325 8.09 -8.58 -22.34
CA ARG A 325 8.56 -9.44 -21.24
C ARG A 325 9.61 -8.76 -20.35
N ASN A 326 10.32 -7.79 -20.91
CA ASN A 326 11.41 -7.09 -20.21
C ASN A 326 10.97 -5.76 -19.55
N PHE A 327 9.75 -5.26 -19.78
CA PHE A 327 9.29 -3.95 -19.27
C PHE A 327 9.47 -3.76 -17.75
N LYS A 328 9.24 -4.80 -16.94
CA LYS A 328 9.47 -4.75 -15.49
C LYS A 328 10.95 -4.92 -15.12
N ARG A 329 11.72 -5.61 -15.96
CA ARG A 329 13.12 -5.95 -15.69
C ARG A 329 14.10 -4.84 -16.02
N ILE A 330 13.78 -4.01 -17.03
CA ILE A 330 14.69 -2.92 -17.47
C ILE A 330 14.97 -1.87 -16.38
N PHE A 331 14.08 -1.76 -15.38
CA PHE A 331 14.26 -0.88 -14.23
C PHE A 331 14.96 -1.54 -13.04
N GLN A 332 15.33 -2.82 -13.15
CA GLN A 332 16.09 -3.49 -12.09
C GLN A 332 17.58 -3.07 -12.17
N PRO A 333 18.20 -2.72 -11.04
CA PRO A 333 19.63 -2.39 -11.02
C PRO A 333 20.49 -3.54 -11.58
N GLY A 334 21.43 -3.20 -12.45
CA GLY A 334 22.34 -4.17 -13.07
C GLY A 334 21.78 -4.88 -14.32
N TYR A 335 20.49 -4.66 -14.66
CA TYR A 335 19.94 -5.22 -15.90
C TYR A 335 20.42 -4.44 -17.13
N THR A 336 21.09 -5.13 -18.02
CA THR A 336 21.56 -4.57 -19.30
C THR A 336 21.58 -5.63 -20.39
N SER A 337 21.20 -5.26 -21.60
CA SER A 337 21.37 -6.05 -22.80
C SER A 337 22.66 -5.70 -23.57
N LYS A 338 23.43 -4.73 -23.08
CA LYS A 338 24.62 -4.20 -23.73
C LYS A 338 25.87 -4.94 -23.24
N LYS A 339 26.83 -5.23 -24.14
CA LYS A 339 28.14 -5.81 -23.77
C LYS A 339 28.96 -4.89 -22.86
N ARG A 340 28.78 -3.59 -22.94
CA ARG A 340 29.40 -2.56 -22.10
C ARG A 340 28.32 -1.69 -21.49
N GLY A 341 28.23 -1.68 -20.19
CA GLY A 341 27.27 -0.88 -19.43
C GLY A 341 26.93 -1.54 -18.10
N TRP A 342 26.72 -0.74 -17.08
CA TRP A 342 26.48 -1.19 -15.69
C TRP A 342 25.01 -1.54 -15.44
N GLY A 343 24.10 -1.30 -16.40
CA GLY A 343 22.68 -1.53 -16.23
C GLY A 343 22.01 -0.66 -15.15
N LEU A 344 22.61 0.49 -14.85
CA LEU A 344 22.14 1.36 -13.76
C LEU A 344 21.31 2.55 -14.25
N GLY A 345 21.40 2.91 -15.53
CA GLY A 345 20.80 4.14 -16.05
C GLY A 345 19.30 4.24 -15.84
N LEU A 346 18.51 3.25 -16.28
CA LEU A 346 17.06 3.27 -16.14
C LEU A 346 16.60 3.11 -14.68
N SER A 347 17.28 2.27 -13.89
CA SER A 347 16.97 2.11 -12.48
C SER A 347 17.20 3.39 -11.68
N LEU A 348 18.26 4.12 -12.03
CA LEU A 348 18.60 5.38 -11.40
C LEU A 348 17.68 6.51 -11.89
N GLY A 349 17.35 6.56 -13.19
CA GLY A 349 16.37 7.50 -13.72
C GLY A 349 15.00 7.33 -13.04
N LYS A 350 14.54 6.08 -12.90
CA LYS A 350 13.33 5.77 -12.16
C LYS A 350 13.38 6.30 -10.71
N ARG A 351 14.47 6.05 -10.00
CA ARG A 351 14.65 6.53 -8.64
C ARG A 351 14.65 8.06 -8.55
N ILE A 352 15.33 8.75 -9.47
CA ILE A 352 15.36 10.21 -9.49
C ILE A 352 13.94 10.76 -9.65
N ILE A 353 13.14 10.19 -10.55
CA ILE A 353 11.78 10.66 -10.78
C ILE A 353 10.85 10.27 -9.64
N GLU A 354 10.79 8.98 -9.25
CA GLU A 354 9.82 8.50 -8.25
C GLU A 354 10.19 8.91 -6.83
N ASP A 355 11.45 8.68 -6.40
CA ASP A 355 11.84 8.88 -5.00
C ASP A 355 12.19 10.34 -4.67
N TYR A 356 12.81 11.08 -5.61
CA TYR A 356 13.25 12.44 -5.37
C TYR A 356 12.27 13.50 -5.87
N HIS A 357 11.69 13.32 -7.05
CA HIS A 357 10.77 14.30 -7.65
C HIS A 357 9.29 13.95 -7.43
N ARG A 358 8.97 12.75 -6.86
CA ARG A 358 7.59 12.27 -6.61
C ARG A 358 6.73 12.22 -7.87
N GLY A 359 7.39 11.92 -9.01
CA GLY A 359 6.76 11.77 -10.32
C GLY A 359 6.35 10.34 -10.65
#